data_71f359e010399bd084a43c399302b782
#
_entry.id   71f359e010399bd084a43c399302b782
#
_cell.length_a   1.000
_cell.length_b   1.000
_cell.length_c   1.000
_cell.angle_alpha   90.00
_cell.angle_beta   90.00
_cell.angle_gamma   90.00
#
_symmetry.space_group_name_H-M   'P 1'
#
loop_
_entity.id
_entity.type
_entity.pdbx_description
1 polymer ?
#
loop_
_entity_poly.entity_id
_entity_poly.type
_entity_poly.pdbx_seq_one_letter_code
_entity_poly.pdbx_strand_id
1 'polypeptide(L)'
;SFHLINSLNVIDNVELPLLYRKMAAKERTRLAKEVLDRVGLSHRMRHMPTQLSGGQCQRVAIARAIVGNPEIILADEPTGNLDSKMGAEVMELLHKLNKEDGRTIVMVTHNEEQAKQTSRTIRFFDGRQVQ
;
A
#
# COMPACT_ATOMS: atom_id res chain seq x y z
N SER A 1 -7.18 3.59 10.14
CA SER A 1 -7.79 2.47 9.49
C SER A 1 -7.11 2.17 8.17
N PHE A 2 -6.56 1.00 8.08
CA PHE A 2 -5.84 0.57 6.88
C PHE A 2 -6.70 -0.32 5.99
N HIS A 3 -7.98 -0.43 6.33
CA HIS A 3 -8.97 -1.23 5.60
C HIS A 3 -8.62 -2.71 5.49
N LEU A 4 -7.76 -3.21 6.38
CA LEU A 4 -7.49 -4.64 6.46
C LEU A 4 -8.62 -5.35 7.19
N ILE A 5 -8.89 -6.59 6.80
CA ILE A 5 -9.88 -7.41 7.48
C ILE A 5 -9.22 -8.03 8.71
N ASN A 6 -9.69 -7.65 9.90
CA ASN A 6 -9.04 -8.03 11.15
C ASN A 6 -9.16 -9.52 11.49
N SER A 7 -10.14 -10.21 10.93
CA SER A 7 -10.32 -11.65 11.11
C SER A 7 -9.44 -12.50 10.19
N LEU A 8 -8.71 -11.88 9.26
CA LEU A 8 -7.81 -12.57 8.36
C LEU A 8 -6.36 -12.22 8.68
N ASN A 9 -5.46 -13.18 8.50
CA ASN A 9 -4.04 -12.91 8.66
C ASN A 9 -3.49 -12.06 7.49
N VAL A 10 -2.21 -11.71 7.54
CA VAL A 10 -1.55 -10.84 6.57
C VAL A 10 -1.66 -11.39 5.15
N ILE A 11 -1.24 -12.64 4.94
CA ILE A 11 -1.24 -13.21 3.59
C ILE A 11 -2.65 -13.34 3.02
N ASP A 12 -3.63 -13.68 3.84
CA ASP A 12 -5.02 -13.79 3.40
C ASP A 12 -5.60 -12.44 3.01
N ASN A 13 -5.24 -11.38 3.73
CA ASN A 13 -5.60 -10.02 3.33
C ASN A 13 -5.04 -9.68 1.95
N VAL A 14 -3.77 -10.00 1.72
CA VAL A 14 -3.11 -9.71 0.44
C VAL A 14 -3.74 -10.48 -0.71
N GLU A 15 -4.16 -11.72 -0.47
CA GLU A 15 -4.76 -12.58 -1.51
C GLU A 15 -6.17 -12.15 -1.93
N LEU A 16 -6.87 -11.32 -1.15
CA LEU A 16 -8.27 -10.97 -1.41
C LEU A 16 -8.57 -10.55 -2.86
N PRO A 17 -7.79 -9.64 -3.48
CA PRO A 17 -8.10 -9.26 -4.86
C PRO A 17 -7.99 -10.41 -5.86
N LEU A 18 -7.22 -11.44 -5.55
CA LEU A 18 -6.98 -12.56 -6.43
C LEU A 18 -8.07 -13.63 -6.34
N LEU A 19 -8.90 -13.59 -5.30
CA LEU A 19 -9.99 -14.58 -5.13
C LEU A 19 -11.03 -14.52 -6.23
N TYR A 20 -11.18 -13.36 -6.87
CA TYR A 20 -12.13 -13.16 -7.96
C TYR A 20 -11.59 -13.58 -9.33
N ARG A 21 -10.32 -13.96 -9.38
CA ARG A 21 -9.69 -14.42 -10.62
C ARG A 21 -9.72 -15.93 -10.68
N LYS A 22 -9.79 -16.49 -11.89
CA LYS A 22 -9.67 -17.94 -12.11
C LYS A 22 -8.20 -18.32 -11.99
N MET A 23 -7.77 -18.53 -10.76
CA MET A 23 -6.36 -18.77 -10.45
C MET A 23 -6.28 -19.88 -9.41
N ALA A 24 -5.33 -20.80 -9.60
CA ALA A 24 -5.09 -21.87 -8.62
C ALA A 24 -4.62 -21.25 -7.29
N ALA A 25 -5.02 -21.87 -6.18
CA ALA A 25 -4.64 -21.41 -4.85
C ALA A 25 -3.13 -21.33 -4.69
N LYS A 26 -2.38 -22.26 -5.27
CA LYS A 26 -0.92 -22.27 -5.21
C LYS A 26 -0.31 -21.04 -5.89
N GLU A 27 -0.83 -20.64 -7.03
CA GLU A 27 -0.38 -19.45 -7.75
C GLU A 27 -0.73 -18.17 -6.99
N ARG A 28 -1.93 -18.12 -6.43
CA ARG A 28 -2.37 -16.99 -5.61
C ARG A 28 -1.44 -16.78 -4.41
N THR A 29 -1.12 -17.87 -3.71
CA THR A 29 -0.20 -17.81 -2.56
C THR A 29 1.20 -17.37 -2.99
N ARG A 30 1.68 -17.84 -4.14
CA ARG A 30 2.99 -17.44 -4.67
C ARG A 30 3.06 -15.94 -4.93
N LEU A 31 2.03 -15.39 -5.57
CA LEU A 31 1.97 -13.96 -5.86
C LEU A 31 1.90 -13.12 -4.58
N ALA A 32 1.10 -13.57 -3.60
CA ALA A 32 1.00 -12.87 -2.32
C ALA A 32 2.34 -12.86 -1.58
N LYS A 33 3.07 -13.96 -1.60
CA LYS A 33 4.40 -14.03 -0.97
C LYS A 33 5.39 -13.09 -1.65
N GLU A 34 5.37 -13.01 -2.98
CA GLU A 34 6.23 -12.10 -3.73
C GLU A 34 6.02 -10.64 -3.33
N VAL A 35 4.76 -10.20 -3.28
CA VAL A 35 4.50 -8.80 -2.92
C VAL A 35 4.77 -8.52 -1.44
N LEU A 36 4.56 -9.48 -0.56
CA LEU A 36 4.93 -9.33 0.86
C LEU A 36 6.44 -9.20 1.03
N ASP A 37 7.21 -9.94 0.25
CA ASP A 37 8.65 -9.76 0.22
C ASP A 37 9.03 -8.37 -0.27
N ARG A 38 8.36 -7.89 -1.30
CA ARG A 38 8.59 -6.56 -1.88
C ARG A 38 8.37 -5.44 -0.86
N VAL A 39 7.40 -5.59 0.04
CA VAL A 39 7.13 -4.59 1.08
C VAL A 39 7.84 -4.88 2.41
N GLY A 40 8.69 -5.92 2.45
CA GLY A 40 9.51 -6.22 3.62
C GLY A 40 8.79 -6.94 4.74
N LEU A 41 7.74 -7.70 4.45
CA LEU A 41 6.91 -8.36 5.46
C LEU A 41 6.85 -9.88 5.33
N SER A 42 7.83 -10.50 4.66
CA SER A 42 7.89 -11.96 4.52
C SER A 42 7.83 -12.70 5.85
N HIS A 43 8.38 -12.10 6.89
CA HIS A 43 8.45 -12.69 8.23
C HIS A 43 7.16 -12.50 9.04
N ARG A 44 6.14 -11.85 8.48
CA ARG A 44 4.87 -11.53 9.17
C ARG A 44 3.63 -12.11 8.48
N MET A 45 3.81 -13.03 7.55
CA MET A 45 2.70 -13.53 6.71
C MET A 45 1.53 -14.12 7.49
N ARG A 46 1.80 -14.74 8.61
CA ARG A 46 0.78 -15.41 9.43
C ARG A 46 0.29 -14.55 10.59
N HIS A 47 0.84 -13.36 10.76
CA HIS A 47 0.37 -12.45 11.81
C HIS A 47 -1.01 -11.89 11.48
N MET A 48 -1.75 -11.57 12.53
CA MET A 48 -3.03 -10.87 12.39
C MET A 48 -2.79 -9.36 12.36
N PRO A 49 -3.65 -8.56 11.72
CA PRO A 49 -3.47 -7.11 11.69
C PRO A 49 -3.27 -6.46 13.06
N THR A 50 -3.94 -6.98 14.09
CA THR A 50 -3.82 -6.45 15.45
C THR A 50 -2.43 -6.67 16.06
N GLN A 51 -1.63 -7.54 15.48
CA GLN A 51 -0.26 -7.84 15.94
C GLN A 51 0.79 -6.99 15.23
N LEU A 52 0.39 -6.08 14.35
CA LEU A 52 1.27 -5.28 13.53
C LEU A 52 1.27 -3.82 13.98
N SER A 53 2.39 -3.12 13.73
CA SER A 53 2.43 -1.67 13.86
C SER A 53 1.57 -1.01 12.77
N GLY A 54 1.25 0.27 12.96
CA GLY A 54 0.54 1.04 11.94
C GLY A 54 1.26 1.06 10.60
N GLY A 55 2.58 1.22 10.61
CA GLY A 55 3.39 1.21 9.39
C GLY A 55 3.37 -0.15 8.71
N GLN A 56 3.42 -1.24 9.48
CA GLN A 56 3.31 -2.58 8.93
C GLN A 56 1.92 -2.82 8.31
N CYS A 57 0.85 -2.41 8.98
CA CYS A 57 -0.50 -2.50 8.42
C CYS A 57 -0.61 -1.75 7.09
N GLN A 58 0.00 -0.57 7.00
CA GLN A 58 -0.01 0.21 5.77
C GLN A 58 0.75 -0.50 4.66
N ARG A 59 1.88 -1.15 4.98
CA ARG A 59 2.62 -1.94 3.99
C ARG A 59 1.81 -3.15 3.52
N VAL A 60 1.06 -3.80 4.39
CA VAL A 60 0.15 -4.89 3.98
C VAL A 60 -0.91 -4.35 3.01
N ALA A 61 -1.48 -3.19 3.31
CA ALA A 61 -2.46 -2.57 2.42
C ALA A 61 -1.86 -2.25 1.04
N ILE A 62 -0.62 -1.79 1.00
CA ILE A 62 0.12 -1.55 -0.24
C ILE A 62 0.35 -2.87 -0.99
N ALA A 63 0.78 -3.92 -0.29
CA ALA A 63 0.98 -5.24 -0.88
C ALA A 63 -0.31 -5.75 -1.52
N ARG A 64 -1.43 -5.62 -0.82
CA ARG A 64 -2.75 -5.99 -1.36
C ARG A 64 -3.09 -5.19 -2.62
N ALA A 65 -2.74 -3.90 -2.63
CA ALA A 65 -3.00 -3.05 -3.79
C ALA A 65 -2.19 -3.48 -5.01
N ILE A 66 -0.95 -3.96 -4.83
CA ILE A 66 -0.06 -4.29 -5.95
C ILE A 66 -0.10 -5.76 -6.38
N VAL A 67 -0.71 -6.65 -5.59
CA VAL A 67 -0.70 -8.09 -5.88
C VAL A 67 -1.34 -8.42 -7.23
N GLY A 68 -2.31 -7.62 -7.66
CA GLY A 68 -2.96 -7.75 -8.96
C GLY A 68 -2.18 -7.16 -10.12
N ASN A 69 -0.99 -6.64 -9.86
CA ASN A 69 -0.13 -5.99 -10.84
C ASN A 69 -0.79 -4.79 -11.55
N PRO A 70 -1.37 -3.83 -10.81
CA PRO A 70 -2.00 -2.66 -11.43
C PRO A 70 -0.95 -1.67 -11.94
N GLU A 71 -1.32 -0.90 -12.96
CA GLU A 71 -0.47 0.19 -13.44
C GLU A 71 -0.59 1.44 -12.55
N ILE A 72 -1.75 1.61 -11.93
CA ILE A 72 -2.05 2.78 -11.09
C ILE A 72 -2.37 2.33 -9.68
N ILE A 73 -1.73 2.96 -8.71
CA ILE A 73 -1.98 2.74 -7.28
C ILE A 73 -2.56 4.02 -6.71
N LEU A 74 -3.67 3.90 -6.00
CA LEU A 74 -4.27 5.02 -5.29
C LEU A 74 -3.89 4.93 -3.82
N ALA A 75 -3.22 5.95 -3.31
CA ALA A 75 -2.80 6.03 -1.91
C ALA A 75 -3.48 7.23 -1.24
N ASP A 76 -4.44 6.96 -0.37
CA ASP A 76 -5.21 7.99 0.33
C ASP A 76 -4.62 8.19 1.72
N GLU A 77 -4.03 9.35 1.95
CA GLU A 77 -3.36 9.72 3.20
C GLU A 77 -2.44 8.58 3.70
N PRO A 78 -1.45 8.16 2.89
CA PRO A 78 -0.71 6.92 3.16
C PRO A 78 0.09 6.95 4.46
N THR A 79 0.36 8.11 5.01
CA THR A 79 1.11 8.26 6.27
C THR A 79 0.25 8.82 7.41
N GLY A 80 -1.06 8.96 7.20
CA GLY A 80 -1.98 9.42 8.23
C GLY A 80 -1.91 8.51 9.47
N ASN A 81 -1.84 9.11 10.65
CA ASN A 81 -1.75 8.41 11.94
C ASN A 81 -0.45 7.62 12.15
N LEU A 82 0.56 7.82 11.31
CA LEU A 82 1.88 7.21 11.51
C LEU A 82 2.85 8.23 12.10
N ASP A 83 3.78 7.77 12.94
CA ASP A 83 4.86 8.63 13.40
C ASP A 83 5.80 8.95 12.22
N SER A 84 6.72 9.91 12.42
CA SER A 84 7.59 10.40 11.34
C SER A 84 8.47 9.31 10.74
N LYS A 85 8.95 8.38 11.56
CA LYS A 85 9.81 7.30 11.08
C LYS A 85 9.03 6.32 10.21
N MET A 86 7.88 5.86 10.71
CA MET A 86 7.02 4.95 9.95
C MET A 86 6.48 5.60 8.69
N GLY A 87 6.11 6.88 8.78
CA GLY A 87 5.65 7.64 7.62
C GLY A 87 6.71 7.74 6.55
N ALA A 88 7.96 8.02 6.93
CA ALA A 88 9.07 8.08 5.99
C ALA A 88 9.31 6.74 5.30
N GLU A 89 9.22 5.64 6.04
CA GLU A 89 9.38 4.30 5.48
C GLU A 89 8.30 3.97 4.45
N VAL A 90 7.06 4.36 4.72
CA VAL A 90 5.95 4.18 3.77
C VAL A 90 6.16 5.01 2.52
N MET A 91 6.56 6.28 2.66
CA MET A 91 6.84 7.14 1.51
C MET A 91 8.00 6.61 0.68
N GLU A 92 9.05 6.10 1.32
CA GLU A 92 10.16 5.49 0.61
C GLU A 92 9.72 4.28 -0.21
N LEU A 93 8.85 3.43 0.36
CA LEU A 93 8.28 2.29 -0.34
C LEU A 93 7.50 2.74 -1.57
N LEU A 94 6.66 3.76 -1.44
CA LEU A 94 5.88 4.28 -2.57
C LEU A 94 6.78 4.83 -3.67
N HIS A 95 7.84 5.56 -3.31
CA HIS A 95 8.84 6.03 -4.28
C HIS A 95 9.51 4.88 -5.02
N LYS A 96 9.87 3.84 -4.29
CA LYS A 96 10.51 2.66 -4.85
C LYS A 96 9.60 1.96 -5.85
N LEU A 97 8.33 1.79 -5.53
CA LEU A 97 7.34 1.19 -6.43
C LEU A 97 7.16 2.03 -7.70
N ASN A 98 7.20 3.35 -7.57
CA ASN A 98 7.09 4.25 -8.72
C ASN A 98 8.34 4.16 -9.61
N LYS A 99 9.53 4.26 -9.02
CA LYS A 99 10.77 4.35 -9.80
C LYS A 99 11.25 3.01 -10.32
N GLU A 100 11.22 1.97 -9.50
CA GLU A 100 11.75 0.65 -9.89
C GLU A 100 10.73 -0.18 -10.66
N ASP A 101 9.47 -0.13 -10.25
CA ASP A 101 8.43 -0.96 -10.86
C ASP A 101 7.65 -0.22 -11.94
N GLY A 102 7.90 1.08 -12.13
CA GLY A 102 7.23 1.87 -13.16
C GLY A 102 5.75 2.12 -12.90
N ARG A 103 5.29 1.95 -11.67
CA ARG A 103 3.87 2.14 -11.34
C ARG A 103 3.55 3.61 -11.16
N THR A 104 2.39 4.01 -11.63
CA THR A 104 1.87 5.36 -11.37
C THR A 104 1.19 5.38 -10.02
N ILE A 105 1.60 6.32 -9.17
CA ILE A 105 1.01 6.46 -7.84
C ILE A 105 0.28 7.79 -7.76
N VAL A 106 -1.01 7.73 -7.46
CA VAL A 106 -1.84 8.90 -7.21
C VAL A 106 -2.04 8.98 -5.70
N MET A 107 -1.47 10.00 -5.08
CA MET A 107 -1.54 10.19 -3.63
C MET A 107 -2.47 11.33 -3.29
N VAL A 108 -3.43 11.08 -2.40
CA VAL A 108 -4.29 12.12 -1.84
C VAL A 108 -3.75 12.45 -0.45
N THR A 109 -3.44 13.73 -0.20
CA THR A 109 -2.87 14.13 1.07
C THR A 109 -3.19 15.59 1.39
N HIS A 110 -3.31 15.89 2.68
CA HIS A 110 -3.35 17.26 3.21
C HIS A 110 -1.96 17.74 3.64
N ASN A 111 -0.95 16.88 3.55
CA ASN A 111 0.40 17.17 4.03
C ASN A 111 1.25 17.75 2.91
N GLU A 112 1.60 19.05 3.03
CA GLU A 112 2.39 19.76 2.02
C GLU A 112 3.79 19.17 1.84
N GLU A 113 4.41 18.69 2.91
CA GLU A 113 5.75 18.11 2.81
C GLU A 113 5.75 16.82 1.99
N GLN A 114 4.70 16.02 2.11
CA GLN A 114 4.54 14.82 1.30
C GLN A 114 4.22 15.16 -0.15
N ALA A 115 3.38 16.16 -0.36
CA ALA A 115 3.04 16.61 -1.72
C ALA A 115 4.29 17.06 -2.47
N LYS A 116 5.23 17.73 -1.79
CA LYS A 116 6.48 18.19 -2.39
C LYS A 116 7.40 17.05 -2.82
N GLN A 117 7.24 15.87 -2.27
CA GLN A 117 8.04 14.69 -2.63
C GLN A 117 7.58 14.02 -3.91
N THR A 118 6.48 14.47 -4.48
CA THR A 118 5.92 13.89 -5.70
C THR A 118 6.38 14.69 -6.93
N SER A 119 6.26 14.07 -8.11
CA SER A 119 6.68 14.72 -9.36
C SER A 119 5.68 15.77 -9.84
N ARG A 120 4.42 15.65 -9.44
CA ARG A 120 3.36 16.59 -9.85
C ARG A 120 2.31 16.69 -8.75
N THR A 121 1.86 17.92 -8.50
CA THR A 121 0.83 18.18 -7.50
C THR A 121 -0.35 18.90 -8.16
N ILE A 122 -1.56 18.41 -7.91
CA ILE A 122 -2.80 19.05 -8.30
C ILE A 122 -3.51 19.44 -6.99
N ARG A 123 -3.90 20.70 -6.87
CA ARG A 123 -4.55 21.21 -5.67
C ARG A 123 -6.04 21.40 -5.90
N PHE A 124 -6.82 21.07 -4.89
CA PHE A 124 -8.26 21.25 -4.91
C PHE A 124 -8.71 22.07 -3.69
N PHE A 125 -9.70 22.91 -3.92
CA PHE A 125 -10.38 23.65 -2.88
C PHE A 125 -11.87 23.68 -3.19
N ASP A 126 -12.69 23.26 -2.23
CA ASP A 126 -14.16 23.16 -2.41
C ASP A 126 -14.55 22.39 -3.68
N GLY A 127 -13.88 21.27 -3.93
CA GLY A 127 -14.18 20.43 -5.07
C GLY A 127 -13.72 20.97 -6.42
N ARG A 128 -12.94 22.06 -6.42
CA ARG A 128 -12.42 22.67 -7.64
C ARG A 128 -10.90 22.68 -7.66
N GLN A 129 -10.33 22.42 -8.81
CA GLN A 129 -8.89 22.51 -8.98
C GLN A 129 -8.44 23.96 -8.83
N VAL A 130 -7.42 24.18 -8.01
CA VAL A 130 -6.75 25.47 -7.85
C VAL A 130 -5.25 25.29 -8.10
N GLN A 131 -4.54 26.39 -8.17
CA GLN A 131 -3.09 26.32 -8.41
C GLN A 131 -2.33 25.59 -7.32
#